data_eb0492a6aa1021a34dce2b1c77e36d95
#
_entry.id   eb0492a6aa1021a34dce2b1c77e36d95
#
_cell.length_a   1.000
_cell.length_b   1.000
_cell.length_c   1.000
_cell.angle_alpha   90.00
_cell.angle_beta   90.00
_cell.angle_gamma   90.00
#
_symmetry.space_group_name_H-M   'P 1'
#
loop_
_entity.id
_entity.type
_entity.pdbx_description
1 polymer ?
#
loop_
_entity_poly.entity_id
_entity_poly.type
_entity_poly.pdbx_seq_one_letter_code
_entity_poly.pdbx_strand_id
1 'polypeptide(L)'
;VQTCALPIWTKTDKSVAIFSLEMGAEQLVNRMLCSEGSIDANHLRTGQLNEEEWQNLIIAMGSLSKAKIYMDDTPGIRMAEIRAKCRRLAREQGDLGLIIIDYLQLIEGSGQENRQQEVSAVSRQLKKLAKELHVPVIALSQLSRGVEQRQDKRPVLSDIRESGSIEQDADIVAFLYRDDYYRDAEGDDDEDQDSGDEGDDNVGEVEVIIEKNRSGPRGTVKLLF
;
A
#
# COMPACT_ATOMS: atom_id res chain seq x y z
N VAL A 1 0.52 -2.46 0.90
CA VAL A 1 1.76 -2.44 1.71
C VAL A 1 2.36 -3.82 1.79
N GLN A 2 1.64 -4.81 2.35
CA GLN A 2 2.11 -6.19 2.52
C GLN A 2 2.56 -6.85 1.21
N THR A 3 1.82 -6.67 0.14
CA THR A 3 2.09 -7.23 -1.19
C THR A 3 3.44 -6.79 -1.79
N CYS A 4 3.98 -5.66 -1.34
CA CYS A 4 5.30 -5.18 -1.77
C CYS A 4 6.43 -5.68 -0.86
N ALA A 5 6.17 -5.77 0.46
CA ALA A 5 7.19 -6.10 1.44
C ALA A 5 7.63 -7.57 1.37
N LEU A 6 6.66 -8.49 1.35
CA LEU A 6 6.93 -9.93 1.35
C LEU A 6 7.75 -10.41 0.14
N PRO A 7 7.39 -10.07 -1.12
CA PRO A 7 8.19 -10.50 -2.27
C PRO A 7 9.62 -9.94 -2.29
N ILE A 8 9.85 -8.74 -1.77
CA ILE A 8 11.22 -8.19 -1.72
C ILE A 8 12.05 -8.97 -0.72
N TRP A 9 11.53 -9.22 0.49
CA TRP A 9 12.24 -10.01 1.46
C TRP A 9 12.50 -11.44 0.95
N THR A 10 11.48 -12.15 0.45
CA THR A 10 11.61 -13.55 0.02
C THR A 10 12.57 -13.75 -1.15
N LYS A 11 12.64 -12.76 -2.07
CA LYS A 11 13.47 -12.87 -3.27
C LYS A 11 14.88 -12.29 -3.12
N THR A 12 15.09 -11.36 -2.18
CA THR A 12 16.35 -10.60 -2.11
C THR A 12 17.06 -10.68 -0.77
N ASP A 13 16.43 -11.24 0.26
CA ASP A 13 16.90 -11.28 1.67
C ASP A 13 17.25 -9.89 2.25
N LYS A 14 16.72 -8.82 1.63
CA LYS A 14 16.95 -7.44 2.08
C LYS A 14 15.94 -7.04 3.12
N SER A 15 16.32 -6.14 4.01
CA SER A 15 15.42 -5.57 5.00
C SER A 15 14.43 -4.59 4.38
N VAL A 16 13.24 -4.51 4.96
CA VAL A 16 12.16 -3.62 4.55
C VAL A 16 11.74 -2.78 5.76
N ALA A 17 11.66 -1.46 5.57
CA ALA A 17 11.10 -0.54 6.56
C ALA A 17 9.67 -0.15 6.16
N ILE A 18 8.72 -0.29 7.08
CA ILE A 18 7.32 0.06 6.88
C ILE A 18 6.91 1.09 7.94
N PHE A 19 6.46 2.25 7.50
CA PHE A 19 5.82 3.25 8.34
C PHE A 19 4.31 3.18 8.12
N SER A 20 3.61 2.52 9.04
CA SER A 20 2.16 2.32 8.99
C SER A 20 1.48 3.35 9.87
N LEU A 21 1.13 4.49 9.28
CA LEU A 21 0.65 5.65 10.04
C LEU A 21 -0.87 5.64 10.27
N GLU A 22 -1.59 4.79 9.54
CA GLU A 22 -3.04 4.62 9.66
C GLU A 22 -3.40 3.39 10.50
N MET A 23 -2.67 2.29 10.29
CA MET A 23 -2.94 1.02 10.93
C MET A 23 -1.86 0.66 11.94
N GLY A 24 -2.26 0.08 13.09
CA GLY A 24 -1.31 -0.49 14.05
C GLY A 24 -0.52 -1.67 13.47
N ALA A 25 0.68 -1.87 13.97
CA ALA A 25 1.59 -2.92 13.52
C ALA A 25 0.96 -4.33 13.63
N GLU A 26 0.19 -4.61 14.69
CA GLU A 26 -0.50 -5.90 14.86
C GLU A 26 -1.50 -6.19 13.75
N GLN A 27 -2.29 -5.18 13.32
CA GLN A 27 -3.25 -5.33 12.24
C GLN A 27 -2.55 -5.62 10.91
N LEU A 28 -1.40 -4.98 10.69
CA LEU A 28 -0.60 -5.20 9.49
C LEU A 28 0.02 -6.60 9.48
N VAL A 29 0.52 -7.09 10.62
CA VAL A 29 1.03 -8.47 10.77
C VAL A 29 -0.07 -9.49 10.50
N ASN A 30 -1.27 -9.30 11.07
CA ASN A 30 -2.40 -10.20 10.82
C ASN A 30 -2.76 -10.28 9.33
N ARG A 31 -2.77 -9.15 8.63
CA ARG A 31 -2.98 -9.14 7.16
C ARG A 31 -1.84 -9.83 6.40
N MET A 32 -0.60 -9.69 6.86
CA MET A 32 0.53 -10.41 6.25
C MET A 32 0.42 -11.91 6.45
N LEU A 33 0.00 -12.36 7.63
CA LEU A 33 -0.24 -13.78 7.92
C LEU A 33 -1.35 -14.35 7.02
N CYS A 34 -2.46 -13.64 6.87
CA CYS A 34 -3.55 -14.04 5.98
C CYS A 34 -3.07 -14.14 4.52
N SER A 35 -2.31 -13.16 4.06
CA SER A 35 -1.79 -13.12 2.69
C SER A 35 -0.76 -14.23 2.41
N GLU A 36 0.15 -14.49 3.36
CA GLU A 36 1.20 -15.52 3.21
C GLU A 36 0.61 -16.93 3.33
N GLY A 37 -0.37 -17.12 4.23
CA GLY A 37 -0.99 -18.41 4.48
C GLY A 37 -2.23 -18.69 3.64
N SER A 38 -2.67 -17.77 2.78
CA SER A 38 -3.96 -17.87 2.08
C SER A 38 -5.13 -18.16 3.03
N ILE A 39 -5.19 -17.41 4.14
CA ILE A 39 -6.17 -17.59 5.22
C ILE A 39 -7.22 -16.48 5.11
N ASP A 40 -8.50 -16.83 5.28
CA ASP A 40 -9.55 -15.84 5.37
C ASP A 40 -9.35 -14.93 6.60
N ALA A 41 -9.35 -13.61 6.35
CA ALA A 41 -9.11 -12.63 7.41
C ALA A 41 -10.21 -12.63 8.48
N ASN A 42 -11.45 -13.00 8.13
CA ASN A 42 -12.54 -13.14 9.11
C ASN A 42 -12.34 -14.37 9.98
N HIS A 43 -11.89 -15.50 9.40
CA HIS A 43 -11.59 -16.71 10.16
C HIS A 43 -10.48 -16.44 11.17
N LEU A 44 -9.41 -15.76 10.77
CA LEU A 44 -8.34 -15.37 11.69
C LEU A 44 -8.85 -14.44 12.80
N ARG A 45 -9.66 -13.43 12.45
CA ARG A 45 -10.21 -12.44 13.40
C ARG A 45 -11.17 -13.03 14.40
N THR A 46 -12.00 -14.00 13.98
CA THR A 46 -13.00 -14.66 14.85
C THR A 46 -12.46 -15.88 15.56
N GLY A 47 -11.26 -16.35 15.21
CA GLY A 47 -10.66 -17.58 15.74
C GLY A 47 -11.30 -18.87 15.19
N GLN A 48 -12.07 -18.77 14.09
CA GLN A 48 -12.78 -19.90 13.48
C GLN A 48 -11.98 -20.48 12.30
N LEU A 49 -10.72 -20.80 12.56
CA LEU A 49 -9.84 -21.43 11.58
C LEU A 49 -10.16 -22.92 11.46
N ASN A 50 -10.21 -23.43 10.23
CA ASN A 50 -10.25 -24.86 9.96
C ASN A 50 -8.85 -25.48 10.15
N GLU A 51 -8.73 -26.81 10.04
CA GLU A 51 -7.48 -27.52 10.31
C GLU A 51 -6.39 -27.18 9.28
N GLU A 52 -6.74 -26.96 8.03
CA GLU A 52 -5.82 -26.53 6.96
C GLU A 52 -5.33 -25.11 7.20
N GLU A 53 -6.22 -24.17 7.52
CA GLU A 53 -5.87 -22.78 7.85
C GLU A 53 -4.95 -22.70 9.07
N TRP A 54 -5.15 -23.57 10.08
CA TRP A 54 -4.24 -23.67 11.23
C TRP A 54 -2.83 -24.09 10.81
N GLN A 55 -2.69 -25.06 9.94
CA GLN A 55 -1.40 -25.49 9.42
C GLN A 55 -0.74 -24.38 8.62
N ASN A 56 -1.49 -23.73 7.73
CA ASN A 56 -1.04 -22.62 6.93
C ASN A 56 -0.60 -21.42 7.79
N LEU A 57 -1.32 -21.13 8.87
CA LEU A 57 -0.94 -20.08 9.83
C LEU A 57 0.43 -20.36 10.47
N ILE A 58 0.66 -21.59 10.90
CA ILE A 58 1.96 -21.99 11.50
C ILE A 58 3.09 -21.84 10.50
N ILE A 59 2.87 -22.21 9.24
CA ILE A 59 3.86 -22.06 8.17
C ILE A 59 4.13 -20.57 7.90
N ALA A 60 3.07 -19.75 7.77
CA ALA A 60 3.17 -18.31 7.56
C ALA A 60 3.89 -17.60 8.72
N MET A 61 3.61 -17.97 9.96
CA MET A 61 4.33 -17.47 11.14
C MET A 61 5.82 -17.83 11.08
N GLY A 62 6.15 -19.07 10.68
CA GLY A 62 7.53 -19.50 10.50
C GLY A 62 8.27 -18.75 9.40
N SER A 63 7.58 -18.39 8.32
CA SER A 63 8.10 -17.57 7.21
C SER A 63 8.34 -16.13 7.68
N LEU A 64 7.31 -15.48 8.25
CA LEU A 64 7.38 -14.09 8.68
C LEU A 64 8.36 -13.87 9.85
N SER A 65 8.54 -14.84 10.74
CA SER A 65 9.49 -14.72 11.86
C SER A 65 10.95 -14.58 11.40
N LYS A 66 11.27 -15.03 10.20
CA LYS A 66 12.60 -14.88 9.60
C LYS A 66 12.73 -13.62 8.76
N ALA A 67 11.61 -12.95 8.48
CA ALA A 67 11.60 -11.78 7.62
C ALA A 67 12.22 -10.57 8.32
N LYS A 68 13.12 -9.89 7.61
CA LYS A 68 13.72 -8.63 8.07
C LYS A 68 12.78 -7.45 7.77
N ILE A 69 11.58 -7.48 8.34
CA ILE A 69 10.57 -6.44 8.18
C ILE A 69 10.48 -5.62 9.47
N TYR A 70 10.76 -4.34 9.38
CA TYR A 70 10.75 -3.39 10.48
C TYR A 70 9.56 -2.45 10.34
N MET A 71 8.64 -2.50 11.28
CA MET A 71 7.42 -1.72 11.27
C MET A 71 7.48 -0.61 12.33
N ASP A 72 6.97 0.55 11.97
CA ASP A 72 6.83 1.70 12.83
C ASP A 72 5.44 2.29 12.65
N ASP A 73 4.64 2.29 13.70
CA ASP A 73 3.27 2.80 13.74
C ASP A 73 3.13 4.04 14.64
N THR A 74 4.24 4.76 14.84
CA THR A 74 4.25 5.98 15.64
C THR A 74 3.30 7.04 15.04
N PRO A 75 2.23 7.44 15.73
CA PRO A 75 1.31 8.46 15.24
C PRO A 75 1.99 9.84 15.21
N GLY A 76 1.66 10.65 14.20
CA GLY A 76 2.20 12.01 14.08
C GLY A 76 3.71 12.07 13.83
N ILE A 77 4.30 11.01 13.27
CA ILE A 77 5.73 10.96 12.97
C ILE A 77 6.13 12.06 11.97
N ARG A 78 7.28 12.67 12.18
CA ARG A 78 7.84 13.71 11.30
C ARG A 78 8.84 13.14 10.32
N MET A 79 8.98 13.80 9.16
CA MET A 79 9.97 13.39 8.14
C MET A 79 11.41 13.26 8.69
N ALA A 80 11.79 14.12 9.63
CA ALA A 80 13.09 14.05 10.27
C ALA A 80 13.31 12.75 11.05
N GLU A 81 12.26 12.27 11.73
CA GLU A 81 12.28 11.02 12.49
C GLU A 81 12.30 9.80 11.56
N ILE A 82 11.47 9.80 10.50
CA ILE A 82 11.50 8.76 9.46
C ILE A 82 12.91 8.63 8.89
N ARG A 83 13.53 9.77 8.52
CA ARG A 83 14.89 9.80 7.98
C ARG A 83 15.92 9.27 8.97
N ALA A 84 15.81 9.65 10.25
CA ALA A 84 16.72 9.17 11.29
C ALA A 84 16.59 7.66 11.51
N LYS A 85 15.36 7.15 11.58
CA LYS A 85 15.07 5.71 11.72
C LYS A 85 15.57 4.91 10.52
N CYS A 86 15.33 5.36 9.29
CA CYS A 86 15.82 4.69 8.07
C CYS A 86 17.36 4.67 8.00
N ARG A 87 18.02 5.78 8.34
CA ARG A 87 19.49 5.85 8.38
C ARG A 87 20.09 4.89 9.42
N ARG A 88 19.46 4.82 10.60
CA ARG A 88 19.88 3.90 11.64
C ARG A 88 19.72 2.46 11.16
N LEU A 89 18.55 2.10 10.62
CA LEU A 89 18.25 0.77 10.11
C LEU A 89 19.22 0.36 8.99
N ALA A 90 19.45 1.24 8.01
CA ALA A 90 20.39 0.99 6.92
C ALA A 90 21.83 0.75 7.42
N ARG A 91 22.24 1.40 8.52
CA ARG A 91 23.55 1.23 9.12
C ARG A 91 23.66 -0.06 9.92
N GLU A 92 22.61 -0.41 10.68
CA GLU A 92 22.57 -1.60 11.54
C GLU A 92 22.42 -2.89 10.73
N GLN A 93 21.59 -2.87 9.69
CA GLN A 93 21.31 -4.04 8.87
C GLN A 93 22.21 -4.15 7.63
N GLY A 94 22.70 -3.01 7.13
CA GLY A 94 23.60 -2.95 5.97
C GLY A 94 22.95 -3.26 4.61
N ASP A 95 21.70 -3.70 4.58
CA ASP A 95 21.03 -4.24 3.40
C ASP A 95 19.57 -3.76 3.22
N LEU A 96 19.27 -2.53 3.65
CA LEU A 96 17.93 -1.96 3.46
C LEU A 96 17.56 -1.94 1.96
N GLY A 97 16.46 -2.62 1.62
CA GLY A 97 16.04 -2.83 0.24
C GLY A 97 14.79 -2.06 -0.17
N LEU A 98 13.94 -1.66 0.79
CA LEU A 98 12.71 -0.93 0.52
C LEU A 98 12.26 -0.13 1.73
N ILE A 99 11.68 1.05 1.46
CA ILE A 99 10.95 1.86 2.45
C ILE A 99 9.51 2.02 1.96
N ILE A 100 8.53 1.72 2.82
CA ILE A 100 7.10 1.88 2.54
C ILE A 100 6.50 2.85 3.55
N ILE A 101 5.64 3.76 3.08
CA ILE A 101 4.93 4.74 3.91
C ILE A 101 3.44 4.68 3.60
N ASP A 102 2.63 4.40 4.61
CA ASP A 102 1.17 4.26 4.50
C ASP A 102 0.49 5.20 5.50
N TYR A 103 0.02 6.35 5.09
CA TYR A 103 0.17 7.07 3.82
C TYR A 103 0.75 8.47 4.08
N LEU A 104 1.30 9.08 3.06
CA LEU A 104 2.14 10.28 3.20
C LEU A 104 1.44 11.50 3.81
N GLN A 105 0.11 11.60 3.68
CA GLN A 105 -0.65 12.70 4.27
C GLN A 105 -0.78 12.61 5.80
N LEU A 106 -0.42 11.49 6.43
CA LEU A 106 -0.39 11.36 7.90
C LEU A 106 0.94 11.79 8.51
N ILE A 107 1.95 12.06 7.68
CA ILE A 107 3.21 12.61 8.16
C ILE A 107 2.97 14.02 8.69
N GLU A 108 3.44 14.28 9.93
CA GLU A 108 3.31 15.59 10.54
C GLU A 108 4.20 16.62 9.85
N GLY A 109 3.59 17.70 9.41
CA GLY A 109 4.29 18.81 8.76
C GLY A 109 5.10 19.66 9.72
N SER A 110 5.89 20.58 9.17
CA SER A 110 6.70 21.53 9.96
C SER A 110 5.93 22.76 10.42
N GLY A 111 4.57 22.74 10.43
CA GLY A 111 3.74 23.85 10.88
C GLY A 111 3.57 24.95 9.85
N GLN A 112 3.58 24.63 8.56
CA GLN A 112 3.27 25.58 7.51
C GLN A 112 1.75 25.78 7.43
N GLU A 113 1.33 27.01 7.10
CA GLU A 113 -0.09 27.39 7.05
C GLU A 113 -0.89 26.67 5.94
N ASN A 114 -0.21 26.08 4.94
CA ASN A 114 -0.84 25.43 3.81
C ASN A 114 -0.46 23.95 3.71
N ARG A 115 -1.45 23.08 3.84
CA ARG A 115 -1.30 21.63 3.74
C ARG A 115 -0.65 21.16 2.43
N GLN A 116 -0.95 21.83 1.33
CA GLN A 116 -0.33 21.52 0.03
C GLN A 116 1.19 21.75 0.05
N GLN A 117 1.65 22.77 0.75
CA GLN A 117 3.09 23.05 0.88
C GLN A 117 3.78 22.00 1.77
N GLU A 118 3.10 21.54 2.82
CA GLU A 118 3.61 20.47 3.69
C GLU A 118 3.78 19.17 2.93
N VAL A 119 2.74 18.72 2.20
CA VAL A 119 2.80 17.51 1.36
C VAL A 119 3.90 17.63 0.29
N SER A 120 4.04 18.81 -0.31
CA SER A 120 5.12 19.10 -1.26
C SER A 120 6.52 19.01 -0.63
N ALA A 121 6.66 19.47 0.60
CA ALA A 121 7.92 19.36 1.34
C ALA A 121 8.24 17.91 1.71
N VAL A 122 7.23 17.14 2.13
CA VAL A 122 7.35 15.69 2.41
C VAL A 122 7.80 14.94 1.15
N SER A 123 7.13 15.13 0.01
CA SER A 123 7.47 14.49 -1.26
C SER A 123 8.95 14.71 -1.64
N ARG A 124 9.40 15.96 -1.59
CA ARG A 124 10.81 16.30 -1.87
C ARG A 124 11.78 15.65 -0.89
N GLN A 125 11.41 15.56 0.40
CA GLN A 125 12.26 14.92 1.40
C GLN A 125 12.32 13.40 1.22
N LEU A 126 11.23 12.75 0.82
CA LEU A 126 11.22 11.33 0.46
C LEU A 126 12.11 11.04 -0.75
N LYS A 127 12.05 11.90 -1.77
CA LYS A 127 12.95 11.77 -2.92
C LYS A 127 14.43 11.92 -2.53
N LYS A 128 14.74 12.84 -1.60
CA LYS A 128 16.09 12.98 -1.07
C LYS A 128 16.52 11.75 -0.28
N LEU A 129 15.64 11.20 0.55
CA LEU A 129 15.90 10.00 1.35
C LEU A 129 16.18 8.80 0.45
N ALA A 130 15.37 8.57 -0.59
CA ALA A 130 15.57 7.51 -1.57
C ALA A 130 16.95 7.60 -2.24
N LYS A 131 17.34 8.80 -2.66
CA LYS A 131 18.66 9.05 -3.26
C LYS A 131 19.81 8.88 -2.27
N GLU A 132 19.67 9.35 -1.04
CA GLU A 132 20.69 9.29 0.00
C GLU A 132 21.03 7.85 0.40
N LEU A 133 19.99 7.03 0.59
CA LEU A 133 20.14 5.64 1.00
C LEU A 133 20.30 4.67 -0.16
N HIS A 134 20.10 5.13 -1.42
CA HIS A 134 20.04 4.30 -2.63
C HIS A 134 18.98 3.18 -2.52
N VAL A 135 17.83 3.49 -1.91
CA VAL A 135 16.73 2.57 -1.63
C VAL A 135 15.45 3.11 -2.26
N PRO A 136 14.66 2.28 -2.95
CA PRO A 136 13.35 2.69 -3.43
C PRO A 136 12.44 3.03 -2.24
N VAL A 137 11.60 4.06 -2.45
CA VAL A 137 10.57 4.47 -1.50
C VAL A 137 9.22 4.37 -2.19
N ILE A 138 8.32 3.58 -1.61
CA ILE A 138 6.91 3.51 -1.99
C ILE A 138 6.12 4.33 -0.97
N ALA A 139 5.49 5.41 -1.43
CA ALA A 139 4.60 6.19 -0.61
C ALA A 139 3.17 6.04 -1.12
N LEU A 140 2.26 5.59 -0.27
CA LEU A 140 0.85 5.58 -0.57
C LEU A 140 0.29 6.99 -0.44
N SER A 141 -0.68 7.33 -1.25
CA SER A 141 -1.33 8.63 -1.26
C SER A 141 -2.82 8.47 -1.44
N GLN A 142 -3.59 9.17 -0.62
CA GLN A 142 -5.03 9.21 -0.77
C GLN A 142 -5.42 10.09 -1.96
N LEU A 143 -6.43 9.65 -2.70
CA LEU A 143 -7.02 10.43 -3.80
C LEU A 143 -8.01 11.48 -3.28
N SER A 144 -8.24 12.50 -4.10
CA SER A 144 -9.29 13.47 -3.88
C SER A 144 -10.66 12.81 -4.05
N ARG A 145 -11.63 13.14 -3.16
CA ARG A 145 -13.02 12.66 -3.29
C ARG A 145 -13.71 13.12 -4.59
N GLY A 146 -13.14 14.09 -5.29
CA GLY A 146 -13.65 14.53 -6.58
C GLY A 146 -13.66 13.44 -7.66
N VAL A 147 -12.84 12.39 -7.51
CA VAL A 147 -12.86 11.23 -8.43
C VAL A 147 -14.21 10.49 -8.38
N GLU A 148 -14.81 10.38 -7.18
CA GLU A 148 -16.08 9.68 -6.96
C GLU A 148 -17.28 10.44 -7.57
N GLN A 149 -17.13 11.75 -7.78
CA GLN A 149 -18.18 12.62 -8.34
C GLN A 149 -18.19 12.65 -9.86
N ARG A 150 -17.17 12.10 -10.50
CA ARG A 150 -17.10 12.03 -11.97
C ARG A 150 -17.89 10.82 -12.50
N GLN A 151 -18.42 10.97 -13.69
CA GLN A 151 -19.07 9.87 -14.41
C GLN A 151 -18.05 8.75 -14.73
N ASP A 152 -16.84 9.12 -15.14
CA ASP A 152 -15.71 8.20 -15.21
C ASP A 152 -14.90 8.29 -13.90
N LYS A 153 -15.03 7.28 -13.06
CA LYS A 153 -14.37 7.19 -11.75
C LYS A 153 -12.91 6.71 -11.83
N ARG A 154 -12.36 6.55 -13.04
CA ARG A 154 -10.95 6.18 -13.21
C ARG A 154 -10.04 7.30 -12.74
N PRO A 155 -9.07 7.00 -11.86
CA PRO A 155 -8.17 8.01 -11.32
C PRO A 155 -7.20 8.54 -12.37
N VAL A 156 -6.91 9.83 -12.28
CA VAL A 156 -5.91 10.54 -13.11
C VAL A 156 -4.96 11.33 -12.21
N LEU A 157 -3.84 11.80 -12.78
CA LEU A 157 -2.80 12.51 -11.99
C LEU A 157 -3.32 13.69 -11.15
N SER A 158 -4.31 14.43 -11.67
CA SER A 158 -4.91 15.55 -10.94
C SER A 158 -5.72 15.15 -9.70
N ASP A 159 -6.05 13.86 -9.56
CA ASP A 159 -6.82 13.34 -8.43
C ASP A 159 -5.94 13.04 -7.20
N ILE A 160 -4.64 13.02 -7.37
CA ILE A 160 -3.75 12.93 -6.21
C ILE A 160 -3.93 14.23 -5.42
N ARG A 161 -4.44 14.13 -4.22
CA ARG A 161 -4.75 15.28 -3.37
C ARG A 161 -3.49 16.10 -3.08
N GLU A 162 -3.56 17.42 -3.31
CA GLU A 162 -2.46 18.36 -3.06
C GLU A 162 -1.19 18.13 -3.92
N SER A 163 -1.33 17.67 -5.17
CA SER A 163 -0.39 16.84 -5.92
C SER A 163 0.63 17.49 -6.84
N GLY A 164 0.59 18.77 -7.09
CA GLY A 164 1.47 19.38 -8.13
C GLY A 164 2.96 19.06 -7.99
N SER A 165 3.43 18.82 -6.76
CA SER A 165 4.83 18.44 -6.50
C SER A 165 5.05 16.93 -6.44
N ILE A 166 4.06 16.14 -5.96
CA ILE A 166 4.18 14.68 -5.91
C ILE A 166 4.38 14.14 -7.33
N GLU A 167 3.59 14.64 -8.28
CA GLU A 167 3.74 14.28 -9.68
C GLU A 167 5.15 14.59 -10.20
N GLN A 168 5.74 15.74 -9.84
CA GLN A 168 7.08 16.11 -10.29
C GLN A 168 8.18 15.25 -9.66
N ASP A 169 8.08 14.98 -8.37
CA ASP A 169 9.10 14.29 -7.59
C ASP A 169 9.11 12.77 -7.84
N ALA A 170 7.94 12.13 -7.97
CA ALA A 170 7.83 10.70 -8.18
C ALA A 170 8.43 10.26 -9.53
N ASP A 171 9.12 9.13 -9.54
CA ASP A 171 9.60 8.50 -10.78
C ASP A 171 8.50 7.66 -11.44
N ILE A 172 7.67 7.03 -10.61
CA ILE A 172 6.51 6.24 -11.02
C ILE A 172 5.31 6.72 -10.23
N VAL A 173 4.17 6.89 -10.92
CA VAL A 173 2.86 7.08 -10.30
C VAL A 173 1.94 5.99 -10.85
N ALA A 174 1.39 5.19 -9.94
CA ALA A 174 0.47 4.12 -10.25
C ALA A 174 -0.80 4.27 -9.41
N PHE A 175 -1.95 4.06 -10.04
CA PHE A 175 -3.25 4.02 -9.37
C PHE A 175 -3.76 2.59 -9.30
N LEU A 176 -4.48 2.27 -8.24
CA LEU A 176 -5.27 1.06 -8.12
C LEU A 176 -6.73 1.41 -8.38
N TYR A 177 -7.36 0.71 -9.31
CA TYR A 177 -8.76 0.91 -9.67
C TYR A 177 -9.51 -0.42 -9.68
N ARG A 178 -10.70 -0.45 -9.07
CA ARG A 178 -11.64 -1.55 -9.07
C ARG A 178 -12.99 -1.05 -9.56
N ASP A 179 -13.46 -1.59 -10.66
CA ASP A 179 -14.76 -1.23 -11.25
C ASP A 179 -15.93 -1.76 -10.41
N ASP A 180 -15.82 -2.98 -9.91
CA ASP A 180 -16.85 -3.66 -9.10
C ASP A 180 -17.21 -2.83 -7.85
N TYR A 181 -16.22 -2.23 -7.18
CA TYR A 181 -16.42 -1.41 -5.99
C TYR A 181 -17.43 -0.26 -6.21
N TYR A 182 -17.50 0.26 -7.42
CA TYR A 182 -18.39 1.37 -7.75
C TYR A 182 -19.76 0.90 -8.26
N ARG A 183 -19.87 -0.31 -8.85
CA ARG A 183 -21.15 -0.89 -9.27
C ARG A 183 -21.99 -1.29 -8.06
N ASP A 184 -21.39 -1.95 -7.08
CA ASP A 184 -22.06 -2.35 -5.82
C ASP A 184 -22.55 -1.14 -5.01
N ALA A 185 -21.90 0.04 -5.16
CA ALA A 185 -22.28 1.27 -4.45
C ALA A 185 -23.43 2.05 -5.12
N GLU A 186 -23.72 1.81 -6.40
CA GLU A 186 -24.78 2.51 -7.16
C GLU A 186 -26.13 1.79 -7.09
N GLY A 187 -26.23 0.61 -6.44
CA GLY A 187 -27.44 -0.14 -6.19
C GLY A 187 -28.34 -0.20 -7.44
N ASP A 188 -28.06 -1.13 -8.35
CA ASP A 188 -29.05 -1.49 -9.36
C ASP A 188 -30.22 -2.20 -8.66
N ASP A 189 -31.29 -1.43 -8.38
CA ASP A 189 -32.62 -1.94 -8.03
C ASP A 189 -33.28 -2.57 -9.28
N ASP A 190 -32.58 -3.40 -9.99
CA ASP A 190 -33.20 -4.29 -11.00
C ASP A 190 -33.42 -5.68 -10.36
N GLU A 191 -34.52 -5.78 -9.60
CA GLU A 191 -35.23 -7.03 -9.40
C GLU A 191 -35.65 -7.58 -10.77
N ASP A 192 -34.99 -8.67 -11.17
CA ASP A 192 -35.50 -9.80 -11.95
C ASP A 192 -34.35 -10.42 -12.77
N GLN A 193 -33.76 -11.48 -12.25
CA GLN A 193 -33.67 -12.74 -13.01
C GLN A 193 -33.04 -13.84 -12.14
N ASP A 194 -33.97 -14.69 -11.67
CA ASP A 194 -33.72 -16.08 -11.31
C ASP A 194 -32.92 -16.79 -12.43
N SER A 195 -31.65 -17.04 -12.18
CA SER A 195 -30.92 -18.09 -12.87
C SER A 195 -29.91 -18.67 -11.87
N GLY A 196 -30.34 -19.77 -11.24
CA GLY A 196 -29.45 -20.64 -10.52
C GLY A 196 -28.33 -21.11 -11.43
N ASP A 197 -27.09 -20.69 -11.08
CA ASP A 197 -25.90 -21.39 -11.47
C ASP A 197 -24.97 -21.40 -10.25
N GLU A 198 -24.69 -22.60 -9.79
CA GLU A 198 -23.80 -22.90 -8.69
C GLU A 198 -22.36 -22.66 -9.17
N GLY A 199 -21.62 -21.80 -8.47
CA GLY A 199 -20.15 -21.81 -8.46
C GLY A 199 -19.48 -20.97 -9.53
N ASP A 200 -19.64 -19.65 -9.48
CA ASP A 200 -18.63 -18.78 -10.06
C ASP A 200 -17.86 -18.09 -8.89
N ASP A 201 -16.62 -18.54 -8.70
CA ASP A 201 -15.66 -17.86 -7.84
C ASP A 201 -15.54 -16.42 -8.37
N ASN A 202 -16.14 -15.46 -7.68
CA ASN A 202 -16.23 -14.07 -8.08
C ASN A 202 -14.80 -13.44 -8.00
N VAL A 203 -14.00 -13.78 -9.00
CA VAL A 203 -12.60 -13.29 -9.12
C VAL A 203 -12.67 -11.81 -9.47
N GLY A 204 -12.39 -10.97 -8.48
CA GLY A 204 -12.33 -9.53 -8.65
C GLY A 204 -11.17 -9.11 -9.57
N GLU A 205 -11.42 -8.16 -10.47
CA GLU A 205 -10.38 -7.55 -11.30
C GLU A 205 -9.90 -6.23 -10.68
N VAL A 206 -8.57 -6.09 -10.49
CA VAL A 206 -7.94 -4.83 -10.12
C VAL A 206 -7.06 -4.34 -11.25
N GLU A 207 -7.24 -3.10 -11.65
CA GLU A 207 -6.36 -2.45 -12.60
C GLU A 207 -5.25 -1.66 -11.87
N VAL A 208 -4.01 -1.87 -12.28
CA VAL A 208 -2.87 -1.05 -11.91
C VAL A 208 -2.58 -0.10 -13.07
N ILE A 209 -2.99 1.16 -12.93
CA ILE A 209 -2.87 2.19 -13.96
C ILE A 209 -1.59 2.97 -13.74
N ILE A 210 -0.59 2.78 -14.61
CA ILE A 210 0.69 3.48 -14.55
C ILE A 210 0.57 4.78 -15.35
N GLU A 211 0.27 5.88 -14.68
CA GLU A 211 0.09 7.19 -15.29
C GLU A 211 1.41 7.95 -15.49
N LYS A 212 2.41 7.66 -14.68
CA LYS A 212 3.76 8.18 -14.88
C LYS A 212 4.77 7.08 -14.73
N ASN A 213 5.72 7.00 -15.66
CA ASN A 213 6.90 6.16 -15.55
C ASN A 213 8.07 6.88 -16.22
N ARG A 214 9.03 7.36 -15.42
CA ARG A 214 10.16 8.15 -15.93
C ARG A 214 11.10 7.33 -16.81
N SER A 215 11.20 6.04 -16.58
CA SER A 215 12.18 5.15 -17.23
C SER A 215 11.53 4.08 -18.10
N GLY A 216 10.22 4.13 -18.33
CA GLY A 216 9.50 3.12 -19.08
C GLY A 216 8.15 3.62 -19.63
N PRO A 217 7.39 2.75 -20.28
CA PRO A 217 6.09 3.09 -20.84
C PRO A 217 5.05 3.31 -19.72
N ARG A 218 4.02 4.08 -20.04
CA ARG A 218 2.75 4.12 -19.30
C ARG A 218 1.86 2.97 -19.77
N GLY A 219 0.88 2.59 -18.98
CA GLY A 219 -0.06 1.55 -19.36
C GLY A 219 -0.85 1.04 -18.17
N THR A 220 -1.77 0.12 -18.45
CA THR A 220 -2.60 -0.52 -17.43
C THR A 220 -2.31 -2.01 -17.39
N VAL A 221 -2.14 -2.54 -16.19
CA VAL A 221 -1.99 -3.98 -15.94
C VAL A 221 -3.21 -4.44 -15.14
N LYS A 222 -3.86 -5.49 -15.61
CA LYS A 222 -4.98 -6.13 -14.92
C LYS A 222 -4.47 -7.27 -14.05
N LEU A 223 -4.94 -7.31 -12.83
CA LEU A 223 -4.65 -8.35 -11.86
C LEU A 223 -5.97 -8.98 -11.40
N LEU A 224 -5.99 -10.28 -11.25
CA LEU A 224 -7.09 -11.05 -10.67
C LEU A 224 -6.77 -11.34 -9.20
N PHE A 225 -7.79 -11.31 -8.34
CA PHE A 225 -7.59 -11.60 -6.91
C PHE A 225 -8.85 -12.17 -6.26
#